data_e70559becf4f346b3063d87a11c71df0
#
_entry.id   e70559becf4f346b3063d87a11c71df0
#
_cell.length_a   1.000
_cell.length_b   1.000
_cell.length_c   1.000
_cell.angle_alpha   90.00
_cell.angle_beta   90.00
_cell.angle_gamma   90.00
#
_symmetry.space_group_name_H-M   'P 1'
#
loop_
_entity.id
_entity.type
_entity.pdbx_description
1 polymer ?
#
loop_
_entity_poly.entity_id
_entity_poly.type
_entity_poly.pdbx_seq_one_letter_code
_entity_poly.pdbx_strand_id
1 'polypeptide(L)'
;MKIYPGNESEKPILRSVIDDLKARNNITGRTIQVADKGLNCINNIMHALKDGDGYIFSKSVKTLSETELTWVLLDNDYVDIKNSDDAVLYRVKECIDDFSYSCQYKNGKKKNIKLREKCIVTFNPKLAEKHIYEINKQVEKAYRLKTSQAKRSEFGDYSKYVTFMPTDKKGNKEDGKIKVEINEEAVEKAKKLAGYNLIVTSELSMTSKEIYDTYHNLWRIEESFRAMKSQLDARPVYLQKQDSIIGHFLICYLAVLLSRILQIYILEDKYGTEEIFNFIRDFKVAKISDYRYINLTRSSEFIKKLAMNTKLPLTLYFLNNEDINKMLSHRF
;
A
#
# COMPACT_ATOMS: atom_id res chain seq x y z
N MET A 1 -0.40 -7.60 -19.51
CA MET A 1 0.37 -6.62 -18.72
C MET A 1 0.40 -5.28 -19.46
N LYS A 2 0.22 -4.15 -18.78
CA LYS A 2 0.40 -2.80 -19.34
C LYS A 2 1.44 -2.07 -18.51
N ILE A 3 2.29 -1.29 -19.15
CA ILE A 3 3.34 -0.47 -18.52
C ILE A 3 3.12 0.96 -18.97
N TYR A 4 3.18 1.88 -18.02
CA TYR A 4 3.01 3.31 -18.24
C TYR A 4 4.26 4.08 -17.79
N PRO A 5 4.59 5.21 -18.41
CA PRO A 5 5.66 6.07 -17.96
C PRO A 5 5.44 6.55 -16.52
N GLY A 6 6.50 6.55 -15.70
CA GLY A 6 6.42 6.90 -14.29
C GLY A 6 6.08 8.37 -13.98
N ASN A 7 6.08 9.24 -14.99
CA ASN A 7 5.71 10.65 -14.90
C ASN A 7 4.24 10.93 -15.27
N GLU A 8 3.49 9.91 -15.68
CA GLU A 8 2.06 10.05 -15.96
C GLU A 8 1.23 9.96 -14.66
N SER A 9 0.13 10.72 -14.64
CA SER A 9 -0.82 10.68 -13.53
C SER A 9 -1.61 9.37 -13.52
N GLU A 10 -1.61 8.66 -12.41
CA GLU A 10 -2.32 7.37 -12.27
C GLU A 10 -3.87 7.51 -12.36
N LYS A 11 -4.41 8.68 -11.97
CA LYS A 11 -5.87 8.90 -11.92
C LYS A 11 -6.59 8.75 -13.27
N PRO A 12 -6.10 9.33 -14.38
CA PRO A 12 -6.70 9.10 -15.70
C PRO A 12 -6.47 7.68 -16.23
N ILE A 13 -5.32 7.09 -15.90
CA ILE A 13 -4.94 5.75 -16.37
C ILE A 13 -5.89 4.68 -15.84
N LEU A 14 -6.34 4.82 -14.58
CA LEU A 14 -7.25 3.85 -13.96
C LEU A 14 -8.48 3.56 -14.83
N ARG A 15 -9.11 4.59 -15.39
CA ARG A 15 -10.32 4.44 -16.23
C ARG A 15 -10.06 3.57 -17.46
N SER A 16 -8.99 3.88 -18.20
CA SER A 16 -8.64 3.11 -19.39
C SER A 16 -8.23 1.67 -19.08
N VAL A 17 -7.63 1.44 -17.91
CA VAL A 17 -7.26 0.09 -17.45
C VAL A 17 -8.50 -0.72 -17.11
N ILE A 18 -9.48 -0.13 -16.43
CA ILE A 18 -10.73 -0.80 -16.08
C ILE A 18 -11.53 -1.15 -17.33
N ASP A 19 -11.69 -0.20 -18.27
CA ASP A 19 -12.40 -0.44 -19.54
C ASP A 19 -11.76 -1.59 -20.32
N ASP A 20 -10.44 -1.60 -20.41
CA ASP A 20 -9.69 -2.65 -21.09
C ASP A 20 -9.81 -4.01 -20.39
N LEU A 21 -9.76 -4.04 -19.05
CA LEU A 21 -9.96 -5.27 -18.27
C LEU A 21 -11.35 -5.85 -18.47
N LYS A 22 -12.39 -5.02 -18.44
CA LYS A 22 -13.77 -5.44 -18.71
C LYS A 22 -13.92 -6.00 -20.11
N ALA A 23 -13.41 -5.30 -21.11
CA ALA A 23 -13.49 -5.72 -22.51
C ALA A 23 -12.76 -7.04 -22.75
N ARG A 24 -11.51 -7.19 -22.27
CA ARG A 24 -10.70 -8.40 -22.48
C ARG A 24 -11.23 -9.65 -21.77
N ASN A 25 -11.89 -9.47 -20.64
CA ASN A 25 -12.39 -10.58 -19.84
C ASN A 25 -13.91 -10.78 -20.02
N ASN A 26 -14.53 -10.08 -20.97
CA ASN A 26 -15.98 -10.13 -21.22
C ASN A 26 -16.82 -9.91 -19.96
N ILE A 27 -16.40 -8.97 -19.09
CA ILE A 27 -17.12 -8.67 -17.86
C ILE A 27 -18.30 -7.76 -18.21
N THR A 28 -19.49 -8.32 -18.24
CA THR A 28 -20.73 -7.62 -18.58
C THR A 28 -21.58 -7.24 -17.37
N GLY A 29 -21.28 -7.83 -16.21
CA GLY A 29 -21.99 -7.57 -14.96
C GLY A 29 -21.49 -6.33 -14.24
N ARG A 30 -22.29 -5.88 -13.24
CA ARG A 30 -21.91 -4.83 -12.33
C ARG A 30 -20.65 -5.21 -11.56
N THR A 31 -19.70 -4.30 -11.45
CA THR A 31 -18.46 -4.47 -10.67
C THR A 31 -18.34 -3.40 -9.59
N ILE A 32 -17.51 -3.65 -8.59
CA ILE A 32 -17.17 -2.67 -7.57
C ILE A 32 -15.68 -2.33 -7.71
N GLN A 33 -15.39 -1.07 -7.99
CA GLN A 33 -14.02 -0.58 -8.11
C GLN A 33 -13.48 -0.25 -6.72
N VAL A 34 -12.37 -0.88 -6.33
CA VAL A 34 -11.74 -0.63 -5.03
C VAL A 34 -10.39 0.04 -5.25
N ALA A 35 -10.17 1.20 -4.61
CA ALA A 35 -8.94 1.95 -4.80
C ALA A 35 -8.52 2.75 -3.56
N ASP A 36 -7.22 3.03 -3.48
CA ASP A 36 -6.65 3.87 -2.44
C ASP A 36 -6.94 5.37 -2.66
N LYS A 37 -6.55 6.18 -1.67
CA LYS A 37 -6.71 7.65 -1.70
C LYS A 37 -6.03 8.34 -2.89
N GLY A 38 -4.99 7.74 -3.45
CA GLY A 38 -4.25 8.28 -4.61
C GLY A 38 -5.12 8.32 -5.87
N LEU A 39 -6.02 7.35 -6.01
CA LEU A 39 -6.90 7.18 -7.16
C LEU A 39 -8.29 7.79 -6.94
N ASN A 40 -8.62 8.21 -5.72
CA ASN A 40 -9.90 8.85 -5.42
C ASN A 40 -9.97 10.24 -6.06
N CYS A 41 -10.81 10.37 -7.06
CA CYS A 41 -11.19 11.65 -7.66
C CYS A 41 -12.58 11.54 -8.30
N ILE A 42 -13.26 12.69 -8.40
CA ILE A 42 -14.63 12.74 -8.94
C ILE A 42 -14.75 12.11 -10.33
N ASN A 43 -13.73 12.25 -11.19
CA ASN A 43 -13.76 11.68 -12.53
C ASN A 43 -13.73 10.14 -12.51
N ASN A 44 -13.04 9.52 -11.56
CA ASN A 44 -13.03 8.07 -11.41
C ASN A 44 -14.34 7.56 -10.80
N ILE A 45 -14.90 8.29 -9.83
CA ILE A 45 -16.22 8.01 -9.27
C ILE A 45 -17.29 8.08 -10.37
N MET A 46 -17.31 9.16 -11.15
CA MET A 46 -18.29 9.34 -12.23
C MET A 46 -18.14 8.30 -13.34
N HIS A 47 -16.90 7.83 -13.60
CA HIS A 47 -16.66 6.77 -14.55
C HIS A 47 -17.29 5.45 -14.07
N ALA A 48 -17.09 5.06 -12.81
CA ALA A 48 -17.72 3.88 -12.23
C ALA A 48 -19.25 3.96 -12.31
N LEU A 49 -19.84 5.07 -11.84
CA LEU A 49 -21.29 5.25 -11.82
C LEU A 49 -21.93 5.30 -13.22
N LYS A 50 -21.21 5.84 -14.22
CA LYS A 50 -21.70 5.89 -15.61
C LYS A 50 -21.90 4.50 -16.19
N ASP A 51 -21.03 3.56 -15.84
CA ASP A 51 -21.07 2.18 -16.31
C ASP A 51 -21.98 1.28 -15.41
N GLY A 52 -22.67 1.87 -14.45
CA GLY A 52 -23.53 1.15 -13.50
C GLY A 52 -22.74 0.39 -12.42
N ASP A 53 -21.43 0.61 -12.33
CA ASP A 53 -20.57 0.02 -11.31
C ASP A 53 -20.72 0.71 -9.95
N GLY A 54 -20.20 0.04 -8.93
CA GLY A 54 -19.98 0.65 -7.63
C GLY A 54 -18.50 1.01 -7.41
N TYR A 55 -18.25 1.68 -6.29
CA TYR A 55 -16.90 1.98 -5.86
C TYR A 55 -16.75 1.92 -4.33
N ILE A 56 -15.54 1.61 -3.89
CA ILE A 56 -15.09 1.68 -2.50
C ILE A 56 -13.73 2.36 -2.52
N PHE A 57 -13.67 3.66 -2.22
CA PHE A 57 -12.45 4.44 -2.31
C PHE A 57 -12.07 5.02 -0.95
N SER A 58 -10.78 4.98 -0.62
CA SER A 58 -10.27 5.71 0.54
C SER A 58 -10.19 7.20 0.24
N LYS A 59 -10.49 8.04 1.26
CA LYS A 59 -10.38 9.49 1.23
C LYS A 59 -9.40 9.95 2.31
N SER A 60 -8.58 10.94 2.02
CA SER A 60 -7.63 11.44 3.00
C SER A 60 -8.35 12.24 4.10
N VAL A 61 -8.19 11.84 5.35
CA VAL A 61 -8.71 12.60 6.51
C VAL A 61 -8.07 14.00 6.63
N LYS A 62 -6.91 14.22 6.02
CA LYS A 62 -6.21 15.51 6.03
C LYS A 62 -6.83 16.57 5.15
N THR A 63 -7.66 16.17 4.17
CA THR A 63 -8.29 17.05 3.18
C THR A 63 -9.78 17.25 3.43
N LEU A 64 -10.28 16.83 4.56
CA LEU A 64 -11.67 17.00 4.97
C LEU A 64 -11.98 18.45 5.31
N SER A 65 -13.23 18.85 5.11
CA SER A 65 -13.77 20.11 5.63
C SER A 65 -13.77 20.09 7.17
N GLU A 66 -13.88 21.24 7.80
CA GLU A 66 -13.93 21.33 9.26
C GLU A 66 -15.09 20.53 9.86
N THR A 67 -16.25 20.57 9.22
CA THR A 67 -17.44 19.81 9.63
C THR A 67 -17.21 18.31 9.55
N GLU A 68 -16.69 17.82 8.44
CA GLU A 68 -16.33 16.40 8.29
C GLU A 68 -15.26 15.98 9.30
N LEU A 69 -14.26 16.83 9.52
CA LEU A 69 -13.19 16.56 10.47
C LEU A 69 -13.70 16.51 11.92
N THR A 70 -14.57 17.44 12.29
CA THR A 70 -15.21 17.43 13.60
C THR A 70 -16.01 16.15 13.80
N TRP A 71 -16.78 15.72 12.79
CA TRP A 71 -17.52 14.47 12.85
C TRP A 71 -16.59 13.25 13.00
N VAL A 72 -15.47 13.21 12.27
CA VAL A 72 -14.46 12.12 12.38
C VAL A 72 -13.88 12.06 13.78
N LEU A 73 -13.53 13.20 14.37
CA LEU A 73 -12.84 13.25 15.66
C LEU A 73 -13.80 13.15 16.86
N LEU A 74 -15.09 13.35 16.66
CA LEU A 74 -16.10 13.19 17.71
C LEU A 74 -16.19 11.72 18.10
N ASP A 75 -16.00 11.42 19.37
CA ASP A 75 -15.91 10.05 19.91
C ASP A 75 -17.25 9.29 19.93
N ASN A 76 -18.35 10.00 19.74
CA ASN A 76 -19.68 9.43 19.71
C ASN A 76 -19.87 8.51 18.48
N ASP A 77 -20.72 7.50 18.65
CA ASP A 77 -21.19 6.58 17.61
C ASP A 77 -20.12 5.63 17.03
N TYR A 78 -18.94 5.57 17.64
CA TYR A 78 -17.96 4.54 17.30
C TYR A 78 -18.34 3.20 17.92
N VAL A 79 -18.34 2.17 17.08
CA VAL A 79 -18.51 0.77 17.48
C VAL A 79 -17.16 0.06 17.48
N ASP A 80 -16.83 -0.61 18.57
CA ASP A 80 -15.59 -1.39 18.70
C ASP A 80 -15.72 -2.71 17.97
N ILE A 81 -14.77 -2.99 17.08
CA ILE A 81 -14.61 -4.29 16.44
C ILE A 81 -13.47 -5.03 17.15
N LYS A 82 -13.80 -6.17 17.77
CA LYS A 82 -12.88 -6.93 18.61
C LYS A 82 -12.46 -8.24 17.94
N ASN A 83 -11.33 -8.77 18.36
CA ASN A 83 -10.87 -10.12 17.97
C ASN A 83 -11.46 -11.20 18.90
N SER A 84 -11.04 -12.47 18.70
CA SER A 84 -11.42 -13.62 19.52
C SER A 84 -11.05 -13.47 21.00
N ASP A 85 -10.04 -12.66 21.32
CA ASP A 85 -9.50 -12.45 22.67
C ASP A 85 -10.10 -11.20 23.33
N ASP A 86 -11.21 -10.68 22.80
CA ASP A 86 -11.93 -9.46 23.24
C ASP A 86 -11.08 -8.16 23.13
N ALA A 87 -9.94 -8.20 22.44
CA ALA A 87 -9.13 -7.02 22.20
C ALA A 87 -9.66 -6.20 21.02
N VAL A 88 -9.74 -4.88 21.17
CA VAL A 88 -10.20 -3.96 20.13
C VAL A 88 -9.19 -3.95 18.98
N LEU A 89 -9.63 -4.39 17.81
CA LEU A 89 -8.86 -4.33 16.57
C LEU A 89 -8.91 -2.94 15.94
N TYR A 90 -10.10 -2.40 15.84
CA TYR A 90 -10.37 -1.06 15.36
C TYR A 90 -11.78 -0.63 15.80
N ARG A 91 -12.03 0.68 15.73
CA ARG A 91 -13.35 1.27 15.95
C ARG A 91 -13.90 1.75 14.61
N VAL A 92 -15.20 1.67 14.41
CA VAL A 92 -15.85 2.08 13.16
C VAL A 92 -17.05 2.97 13.43
N LYS A 93 -17.23 3.97 12.59
CA LYS A 93 -18.38 4.86 12.58
C LYS A 93 -18.79 5.10 11.13
N GLU A 94 -20.09 5.16 10.87
CA GLU A 94 -20.61 5.35 9.52
C GLU A 94 -21.67 6.45 9.45
N CYS A 95 -21.81 7.03 8.27
CA CYS A 95 -22.96 7.86 7.92
C CYS A 95 -23.30 7.68 6.44
N ILE A 96 -24.55 7.99 6.09
CA ILE A 96 -25.02 8.06 4.69
C ILE A 96 -25.54 9.48 4.48
N ASP A 97 -24.91 10.20 3.55
CA ASP A 97 -25.28 11.59 3.26
C ASP A 97 -25.01 11.95 1.80
N ASP A 98 -25.41 13.14 1.40
CA ASP A 98 -25.17 13.73 0.08
C ASP A 98 -23.89 14.56 0.12
N PHE A 99 -22.79 13.99 -0.39
CA PHE A 99 -21.48 14.65 -0.43
C PHE A 99 -21.32 15.47 -1.72
N SER A 100 -20.75 16.67 -1.58
CA SER A 100 -20.56 17.59 -2.70
C SER A 100 -19.14 17.48 -3.27
N TYR A 101 -19.05 17.25 -4.58
CA TYR A 101 -17.80 17.17 -5.32
C TYR A 101 -17.70 18.29 -6.36
N SER A 102 -16.56 18.97 -6.41
CA SER A 102 -16.29 19.94 -7.47
C SER A 102 -15.67 19.24 -8.68
N CYS A 103 -16.37 19.29 -9.80
CA CYS A 103 -15.89 18.77 -11.08
C CYS A 103 -15.56 19.94 -12.01
N GLN A 104 -14.35 19.91 -12.61
CA GLN A 104 -13.97 20.88 -13.62
C GLN A 104 -14.12 20.26 -15.02
N TYR A 105 -14.93 20.87 -15.86
CA TYR A 105 -15.11 20.45 -17.25
C TYR A 105 -13.97 20.95 -18.16
N LYS A 106 -13.81 20.34 -19.34
CA LYS A 106 -12.83 20.73 -20.35
C LYS A 106 -12.89 22.21 -20.76
N ASN A 107 -14.05 22.83 -20.62
CA ASN A 107 -14.28 24.25 -20.90
C ASN A 107 -13.92 25.19 -19.72
N GLY A 108 -13.29 24.66 -18.66
CA GLY A 108 -12.89 25.43 -17.47
C GLY A 108 -14.00 25.70 -16.45
N LYS A 109 -15.27 25.44 -16.79
CA LYS A 109 -16.38 25.63 -15.85
C LYS A 109 -16.34 24.60 -14.74
N LYS A 110 -16.55 25.05 -13.49
CA LYS A 110 -16.70 24.17 -12.31
C LYS A 110 -18.19 23.90 -12.09
N LYS A 111 -18.53 22.65 -11.79
CA LYS A 111 -19.88 22.24 -11.37
C LYS A 111 -19.76 21.41 -10.10
N ASN A 112 -20.61 21.70 -9.13
CA ASN A 112 -20.73 20.84 -7.95
C ASN A 112 -21.75 19.73 -8.25
N ILE A 113 -21.35 18.51 -7.98
CA ILE A 113 -22.15 17.30 -8.13
C ILE A 113 -22.38 16.75 -6.73
N LYS A 114 -23.63 16.47 -6.37
CA LYS A 114 -23.98 15.77 -5.13
C LYS A 114 -24.09 14.28 -5.41
N LEU A 115 -23.47 13.48 -4.58
CA LEU A 115 -23.53 12.03 -4.64
C LEU A 115 -23.99 11.49 -3.29
N ARG A 116 -24.96 10.60 -3.32
CA ARG A 116 -25.40 9.86 -2.14
C ARG A 116 -24.39 8.77 -1.86
N GLU A 117 -23.66 8.87 -0.75
CA GLU A 117 -22.58 7.96 -0.39
C GLU A 117 -22.70 7.48 1.04
N LYS A 118 -22.20 6.29 1.29
CA LYS A 118 -21.89 5.80 2.63
C LYS A 118 -20.44 6.14 2.94
N CYS A 119 -20.24 6.81 4.04
CA CYS A 119 -18.93 7.20 4.56
C CYS A 119 -18.62 6.37 5.80
N ILE A 120 -17.47 5.71 5.81
CA ILE A 120 -17.01 4.87 6.91
C ILE A 120 -15.68 5.39 7.41
N VAL A 121 -15.64 5.75 8.67
CA VAL A 121 -14.42 6.12 9.38
C VAL A 121 -14.00 4.96 10.25
N THR A 122 -12.74 4.59 10.15
CA THR A 122 -12.14 3.62 11.06
C THR A 122 -11.00 4.24 11.85
N PHE A 123 -10.87 3.87 13.10
CA PHE A 123 -9.74 4.22 13.96
C PHE A 123 -9.06 2.95 14.46
N ASN A 124 -7.78 2.80 14.14
CA ASN A 124 -6.97 1.66 14.58
C ASN A 124 -5.91 2.14 15.59
N PRO A 125 -5.99 1.74 16.88
CA PRO A 125 -5.07 2.19 17.91
C PRO A 125 -3.60 1.83 17.61
N LYS A 126 -3.33 0.60 17.17
CA LYS A 126 -1.96 0.15 16.83
C LYS A 126 -1.38 0.95 15.66
N LEU A 127 -2.22 1.26 14.66
CA LEU A 127 -1.82 2.10 13.53
C LEU A 127 -1.58 3.55 13.98
N ALA A 128 -2.36 4.05 14.93
CA ALA A 128 -2.17 5.38 15.52
C ALA A 128 -0.82 5.49 16.21
N GLU A 129 -0.47 4.53 17.06
CA GLU A 129 0.84 4.47 17.75
C GLU A 129 2.00 4.46 16.74
N LYS A 130 1.91 3.62 15.70
CA LYS A 130 2.90 3.57 14.63
C LYS A 130 3.05 4.90 13.91
N HIS A 131 1.93 5.53 13.52
CA HIS A 131 1.96 6.83 12.84
C HIS A 131 2.52 7.94 13.75
N ILE A 132 2.16 7.95 15.03
CA ILE A 132 2.71 8.92 16.00
C ILE A 132 4.23 8.74 16.14
N TYR A 133 4.70 7.49 16.23
CA TYR A 133 6.13 7.22 16.26
C TYR A 133 6.84 7.75 14.99
N GLU A 134 6.26 7.50 13.82
CA GLU A 134 6.81 7.98 12.54
C GLU A 134 6.81 9.53 12.47
N ILE A 135 5.74 10.18 12.94
CA ILE A 135 5.66 11.65 13.02
C ILE A 135 6.76 12.19 13.93
N ASN A 136 6.91 11.64 15.14
CA ASN A 136 7.94 12.06 16.08
C ASN A 136 9.34 11.91 15.50
N LYS A 137 9.63 10.80 14.81
CA LYS A 137 10.90 10.57 14.11
C LYS A 137 11.15 11.59 13.00
N GLN A 138 10.10 11.97 12.25
CA GLN A 138 10.19 13.01 11.22
C GLN A 138 10.43 14.40 11.82
N VAL A 139 9.76 14.72 12.90
CA VAL A 139 9.94 15.98 13.65
C VAL A 139 11.36 16.06 14.22
N GLU A 140 11.87 14.97 14.79
CA GLU A 140 13.25 14.90 15.29
C GLU A 140 14.27 15.16 14.18
N LYS A 141 14.09 14.58 13.00
CA LYS A 141 14.93 14.86 11.84
C LYS A 141 14.85 16.33 11.41
N ALA A 142 13.63 16.92 11.41
CA ALA A 142 13.45 18.34 11.11
C ALA A 142 14.18 19.23 12.13
N TYR A 143 14.18 18.88 13.42
CA TYR A 143 14.97 19.58 14.44
C TYR A 143 16.47 19.49 14.17
N ARG A 144 16.99 18.32 13.82
CA ARG A 144 18.41 18.14 13.48
C ARG A 144 18.81 19.00 12.26
N LEU A 145 17.97 19.01 11.21
CA LEU A 145 18.19 19.83 10.02
C LEU A 145 18.12 21.34 10.34
N LYS A 146 17.19 21.76 11.20
CA LYS A 146 17.12 23.14 11.70
C LYS A 146 18.42 23.53 12.39
N THR A 147 18.94 22.68 13.28
CA THR A 147 20.17 22.94 14.05
C THR A 147 21.40 22.99 13.15
N SER A 148 21.47 22.17 12.11
CA SER A 148 22.57 22.15 11.13
C SER A 148 22.50 23.23 10.07
N GLN A 149 21.50 24.13 10.13
CA GLN A 149 21.25 25.19 9.12
C GLN A 149 21.13 24.66 7.69
N ALA A 150 20.49 23.50 7.54
CA ALA A 150 20.28 22.84 6.26
C ALA A 150 19.46 23.70 5.29
N LYS A 151 19.70 23.54 3.98
CA LYS A 151 18.96 24.22 2.94
C LYS A 151 17.52 23.70 2.86
N ARG A 152 16.57 24.54 2.39
CA ARG A 152 15.16 24.18 2.27
C ARG A 152 14.95 22.87 1.50
N SER A 153 15.74 22.59 0.46
CA SER A 153 15.66 21.36 -0.34
C SER A 153 16.03 20.09 0.43
N GLU A 154 16.82 20.21 1.51
CA GLU A 154 17.26 19.06 2.31
C GLU A 154 16.17 18.56 3.27
N PHE A 155 15.15 19.38 3.53
CA PHE A 155 14.02 18.98 4.38
C PHE A 155 13.09 17.98 3.70
N GLY A 156 13.02 17.93 2.38
CA GLY A 156 12.19 16.96 1.66
C GLY A 156 10.78 16.79 2.28
N ASP A 157 10.42 15.56 2.63
CA ASP A 157 9.12 15.22 3.25
C ASP A 157 8.92 15.81 4.66
N TYR A 158 9.98 16.26 5.33
CA TYR A 158 9.90 16.87 6.66
C TYR A 158 9.46 18.33 6.61
N SER A 159 9.51 18.96 5.43
CA SER A 159 9.11 20.36 5.19
C SER A 159 7.67 20.65 5.63
N LYS A 160 6.80 19.65 5.66
CA LYS A 160 5.41 19.77 6.12
C LYS A 160 5.26 20.09 7.61
N TYR A 161 6.29 19.85 8.41
CA TYR A 161 6.33 20.16 9.85
C TYR A 161 7.17 21.41 10.17
N VAL A 162 7.56 22.17 9.15
CA VAL A 162 8.49 23.29 9.30
C VAL A 162 7.93 24.53 8.61
N THR A 163 8.03 25.66 9.29
CA THR A 163 7.76 26.97 8.69
C THR A 163 9.08 27.62 8.32
N PHE A 164 9.24 27.98 7.05
CA PHE A 164 10.40 28.69 6.54
C PHE A 164 10.10 30.20 6.57
N MET A 165 10.77 30.95 7.43
CA MET A 165 10.62 32.40 7.51
C MET A 165 11.68 33.07 6.66
N PRO A 166 11.32 34.01 5.77
CA PRO A 166 12.30 34.87 5.11
C PRO A 166 13.03 35.72 6.17
N THR A 167 14.33 35.87 6.05
CA THR A 167 15.18 36.52 7.06
C THR A 167 15.02 38.04 7.18
N ASP A 168 14.31 38.69 6.27
CA ASP A 168 14.06 40.12 6.33
C ASP A 168 12.62 40.50 6.02
N LYS A 169 12.05 41.39 6.90
CA LYS A 169 10.72 42.00 6.68
C LYS A 169 10.66 42.91 5.42
N LYS A 170 11.79 43.17 4.78
CA LYS A 170 11.92 44.04 3.59
C LYS A 170 12.09 43.30 2.28
N GLY A 171 12.01 41.96 2.29
CA GLY A 171 12.11 41.14 1.06
C GLY A 171 13.53 41.05 0.47
N ASN A 172 14.56 41.52 1.13
CA ASN A 172 15.94 41.40 0.70
C ASN A 172 16.41 39.94 0.95
N LYS A 173 16.85 39.27 -0.11
CA LYS A 173 17.58 38.01 -0.03
C LYS A 173 18.95 38.28 0.58
N GLU A 174 19.06 38.25 1.87
CA GLU A 174 20.36 38.07 2.52
C GLU A 174 20.82 36.61 2.32
N ASP A 175 22.10 36.48 1.99
CA ASP A 175 22.71 35.18 1.67
C ASP A 175 22.39 34.09 2.70
N GLY A 176 21.51 33.19 2.33
CA GLY A 176 21.58 31.79 2.74
C GLY A 176 20.99 31.36 4.05
N LYS A 177 20.56 32.23 4.95
CA LYS A 177 20.04 31.79 6.27
C LYS A 177 18.52 31.91 6.38
N ILE A 178 17.82 30.85 5.99
CA ILE A 178 16.38 30.75 6.23
C ILE A 178 16.18 30.39 7.71
N LYS A 179 15.47 31.24 8.45
CA LYS A 179 15.03 30.88 9.80
C LYS A 179 13.97 29.79 9.68
N VAL A 180 14.25 28.65 10.29
CA VAL A 180 13.38 27.46 10.27
C VAL A 180 12.74 27.29 11.64
N GLU A 181 11.43 27.20 11.70
CA GLU A 181 10.71 26.91 12.93
C GLU A 181 9.84 25.67 12.76
N ILE A 182 9.73 24.84 13.81
CA ILE A 182 8.82 23.71 13.80
C ILE A 182 7.40 24.23 13.92
N ASN A 183 6.54 23.74 13.05
CA ASN A 183 5.11 24.05 13.08
C ASN A 183 4.38 23.08 14.01
N GLU A 184 4.32 23.44 15.29
CA GLU A 184 3.70 22.61 16.33
C GLU A 184 2.22 22.34 16.03
N GLU A 185 1.50 23.29 15.46
CA GLU A 185 0.09 23.12 15.07
C GLU A 185 -0.05 22.01 14.01
N ALA A 186 0.81 21.99 13.00
CA ALA A 186 0.83 20.96 11.97
C ALA A 186 1.18 19.59 12.56
N VAL A 187 2.09 19.54 13.53
CA VAL A 187 2.48 18.32 14.25
C VAL A 187 1.30 17.77 15.05
N GLU A 188 0.67 18.62 15.87
CA GLU A 188 -0.47 18.21 16.69
C GLU A 188 -1.67 17.78 15.83
N LYS A 189 -1.96 18.49 14.74
CA LYS A 189 -2.98 18.08 13.79
C LYS A 189 -2.66 16.72 13.17
N ALA A 190 -1.40 16.47 12.81
CA ALA A 190 -0.99 15.18 12.25
C ALA A 190 -1.14 14.04 13.26
N LYS A 191 -0.80 14.28 14.54
CA LYS A 191 -0.97 13.31 15.62
C LYS A 191 -2.45 13.01 15.91
N LYS A 192 -3.31 14.04 15.96
CA LYS A 192 -4.76 13.87 16.15
C LYS A 192 -5.40 13.01 15.06
N LEU A 193 -4.86 13.04 13.85
CA LEU A 193 -5.37 12.27 12.70
C LEU A 193 -4.70 10.91 12.53
N ALA A 194 -3.74 10.58 13.40
CA ALA A 194 -3.06 9.29 13.36
C ALA A 194 -4.04 8.14 13.64
N GLY A 195 -3.95 7.07 12.87
CA GLY A 195 -4.80 5.88 13.04
C GLY A 195 -6.18 5.96 12.38
N TYR A 196 -6.61 7.15 11.93
CA TYR A 196 -7.87 7.30 11.21
C TYR A 196 -7.72 6.98 9.72
N ASN A 197 -8.69 6.25 9.20
CA ASN A 197 -8.88 6.02 7.77
C ASN A 197 -10.34 6.27 7.41
N LEU A 198 -10.57 6.87 6.22
CA LEU A 198 -11.89 7.20 5.72
C LEU A 198 -12.12 6.48 4.39
N ILE A 199 -13.24 5.79 4.29
CA ILE A 199 -13.68 5.09 3.09
C ILE A 199 -15.03 5.68 2.67
N VAL A 200 -15.17 5.98 1.39
CA VAL A 200 -16.43 6.43 0.76
C VAL A 200 -16.86 5.42 -0.28
N THR A 201 -18.16 5.17 -0.36
CA THR A 201 -18.69 4.13 -1.24
C THR A 201 -20.12 4.43 -1.71
N SER A 202 -20.43 3.97 -2.92
CA SER A 202 -21.80 3.90 -3.47
C SER A 202 -22.60 2.70 -2.91
N GLU A 203 -21.95 1.77 -2.21
CA GLU A 203 -22.54 0.50 -1.74
C GLU A 203 -23.28 0.72 -0.42
N LEU A 204 -24.46 1.35 -0.49
CA LEU A 204 -25.24 1.76 0.71
C LEU A 204 -25.73 0.57 1.53
N SER A 205 -25.99 -0.57 0.90
CA SER A 205 -26.51 -1.78 1.54
C SER A 205 -25.43 -2.65 2.20
N MET A 206 -24.15 -2.48 1.82
CA MET A 206 -23.06 -3.22 2.44
C MET A 206 -22.84 -2.76 3.89
N THR A 207 -22.56 -3.68 4.78
CA THR A 207 -22.18 -3.37 6.16
C THR A 207 -20.78 -2.73 6.23
N SER A 208 -20.52 -1.94 7.27
CA SER A 208 -19.20 -1.34 7.50
C SER A 208 -18.08 -2.38 7.53
N LYS A 209 -18.36 -3.58 8.06
CA LYS A 209 -17.39 -4.67 8.10
C LYS A 209 -17.08 -5.19 6.69
N GLU A 210 -18.08 -5.46 5.88
CA GLU A 210 -17.88 -5.93 4.50
C GLU A 210 -17.10 -4.93 3.67
N ILE A 211 -17.39 -3.62 3.80
CA ILE A 211 -16.67 -2.55 3.10
C ILE A 211 -15.23 -2.49 3.61
N TYR A 212 -15.02 -2.56 4.93
CA TYR A 212 -13.69 -2.56 5.53
C TYR A 212 -12.85 -3.74 5.03
N ASP A 213 -13.39 -4.96 5.09
CA ASP A 213 -12.71 -6.17 4.66
C ASP A 213 -12.41 -6.14 3.14
N THR A 214 -13.35 -5.67 2.33
CA THR A 214 -13.17 -5.50 0.88
C THR A 214 -12.06 -4.49 0.57
N TYR A 215 -12.04 -3.35 1.25
CA TYR A 215 -11.01 -2.34 1.08
C TYR A 215 -9.63 -2.88 1.55
N HIS A 216 -9.59 -3.56 2.68
CA HIS A 216 -8.33 -4.08 3.22
C HIS A 216 -7.73 -5.19 2.37
N ASN A 217 -8.50 -5.90 1.55
CA ASN A 217 -7.95 -6.85 0.58
C ASN A 217 -6.97 -6.22 -0.43
N LEU A 218 -6.94 -4.87 -0.56
CA LEU A 218 -5.90 -4.17 -1.33
C LEU A 218 -4.48 -4.42 -0.80
N TRP A 219 -4.32 -4.74 0.50
CA TRP A 219 -3.00 -5.03 1.06
C TRP A 219 -2.28 -6.16 0.31
N ARG A 220 -3.01 -7.13 -0.24
CA ARG A 220 -2.45 -8.24 -1.03
C ARG A 220 -1.79 -7.74 -2.31
N ILE A 221 -2.37 -6.70 -2.92
CA ILE A 221 -1.80 -6.04 -4.10
C ILE A 221 -0.56 -5.24 -3.69
N GLU A 222 -0.65 -4.48 -2.60
CA GLU A 222 0.49 -3.72 -2.05
C GLU A 222 1.66 -4.63 -1.69
N GLU A 223 1.40 -5.78 -1.08
CA GLU A 223 2.43 -6.77 -0.77
C GLU A 223 3.10 -7.31 -2.03
N SER A 224 2.33 -7.58 -3.09
CA SER A 224 2.88 -7.99 -4.38
C SER A 224 3.77 -6.91 -4.99
N PHE A 225 3.36 -5.64 -4.95
CA PHE A 225 4.22 -4.52 -5.37
C PHE A 225 5.45 -4.34 -4.47
N ARG A 226 5.31 -4.59 -3.18
CA ARG A 226 6.45 -4.56 -2.24
C ARG A 226 7.46 -5.64 -2.59
N ALA A 227 7.00 -6.87 -2.84
CA ALA A 227 7.87 -7.97 -3.28
C ALA A 227 8.61 -7.63 -4.58
N MET A 228 7.92 -7.06 -5.57
CA MET A 228 8.56 -6.60 -6.81
C MET A 228 9.64 -5.55 -6.55
N LYS A 229 9.40 -4.59 -5.66
CA LYS A 229 10.33 -3.48 -5.39
C LYS A 229 11.51 -3.88 -4.53
N SER A 230 11.29 -4.70 -3.49
CA SER A 230 12.27 -4.98 -2.44
C SER A 230 12.95 -6.35 -2.58
N GLN A 231 12.27 -7.32 -3.19
CA GLN A 231 12.81 -8.68 -3.33
C GLN A 231 13.37 -8.97 -4.73
N LEU A 232 12.79 -8.34 -5.75
CA LEU A 232 13.16 -8.55 -7.15
C LEU A 232 13.85 -7.34 -7.77
N ASP A 233 14.09 -6.27 -7.01
CA ASP A 233 14.73 -5.04 -7.48
C ASP A 233 14.15 -4.53 -8.82
N ALA A 234 12.81 -4.64 -8.97
CA ALA A 234 12.14 -4.24 -10.20
C ALA A 234 12.29 -2.74 -10.51
N ARG A 235 12.77 -1.95 -9.55
CA ARG A 235 13.09 -0.53 -9.69
C ARG A 235 14.37 -0.20 -8.90
N PRO A 236 15.24 0.70 -9.41
CA PRO A 236 15.15 1.44 -10.69
C PRO A 236 15.40 0.57 -11.91
N VAL A 237 14.82 0.93 -13.05
CA VAL A 237 15.00 0.22 -14.31
C VAL A 237 16.14 0.88 -15.08
N TYR A 238 17.22 0.16 -15.31
CA TYR A 238 18.40 0.64 -16.05
C TYR A 238 18.37 0.27 -17.55
N LEU A 239 17.25 -0.27 -18.03
CA LEU A 239 17.06 -0.69 -19.42
C LEU A 239 16.53 0.49 -20.25
N GLN A 240 16.99 0.59 -21.50
CA GLN A 240 16.62 1.67 -22.41
C GLN A 240 15.59 1.25 -23.47
N LYS A 241 15.64 0.00 -23.93
CA LYS A 241 14.74 -0.52 -24.95
C LYS A 241 13.39 -0.90 -24.33
N GLN A 242 12.30 -0.48 -24.97
CA GLN A 242 10.93 -0.76 -24.50
C GLN A 242 10.67 -2.25 -24.31
N ASP A 243 11.05 -3.11 -25.28
CA ASP A 243 10.86 -4.55 -25.18
C ASP A 243 11.62 -5.16 -24.03
N SER A 244 12.83 -4.67 -23.74
CA SER A 244 13.63 -5.12 -22.61
C SER A 244 12.99 -4.71 -21.28
N ILE A 245 12.39 -3.50 -21.20
CA ILE A 245 11.64 -3.03 -20.03
C ILE A 245 10.40 -3.91 -19.82
N ILE A 246 9.66 -4.21 -20.89
CA ILE A 246 8.49 -5.10 -20.85
C ILE A 246 8.90 -6.50 -20.36
N GLY A 247 9.97 -7.07 -20.94
CA GLY A 247 10.49 -8.38 -20.54
C GLY A 247 10.92 -8.43 -19.07
N HIS A 248 11.60 -7.39 -18.59
CA HIS A 248 12.00 -7.26 -17.17
C HIS A 248 10.80 -7.31 -16.23
N PHE A 249 9.79 -6.46 -16.48
CA PHE A 249 8.59 -6.47 -15.64
C PHE A 249 7.77 -7.75 -15.76
N LEU A 250 7.77 -8.41 -16.94
CA LEU A 250 7.11 -9.69 -17.11
C LEU A 250 7.76 -10.77 -16.25
N ILE A 251 9.11 -10.84 -16.21
CA ILE A 251 9.85 -11.78 -15.38
C ILE A 251 9.54 -11.52 -13.90
N CYS A 252 9.59 -10.25 -13.47
CA CYS A 252 9.24 -9.88 -12.09
C CYS A 252 7.79 -10.28 -11.74
N TYR A 253 6.84 -10.06 -12.64
CA TYR A 253 5.46 -10.45 -12.45
C TYR A 253 5.29 -11.96 -12.30
N LEU A 254 5.94 -12.75 -13.17
CA LEU A 254 5.91 -14.22 -13.09
C LEU A 254 6.53 -14.73 -11.79
N ALA A 255 7.65 -14.14 -11.35
CA ALA A 255 8.28 -14.49 -10.07
C ALA A 255 7.35 -14.22 -8.87
N VAL A 256 6.66 -13.07 -8.85
CA VAL A 256 5.66 -12.77 -7.83
C VAL A 256 4.48 -13.73 -7.91
N LEU A 257 3.99 -14.04 -9.11
CA LEU A 257 2.88 -14.98 -9.29
C LEU A 257 3.23 -16.36 -8.72
N LEU A 258 4.40 -16.90 -9.04
CA LEU A 258 4.86 -18.19 -8.52
C LEU A 258 5.04 -18.15 -7.00
N SER A 259 5.61 -17.06 -6.45
CA SER A 259 5.76 -16.92 -5.01
C SER A 259 4.41 -16.84 -4.29
N ARG A 260 3.38 -16.23 -4.90
CA ARG A 260 2.02 -16.19 -4.37
C ARG A 260 1.32 -17.54 -4.42
N ILE A 261 1.52 -18.30 -5.49
CA ILE A 261 1.02 -19.68 -5.59
C ILE A 261 1.62 -20.52 -4.46
N LEU A 262 2.93 -20.45 -4.25
CA LEU A 262 3.62 -21.14 -3.17
C LEU A 262 3.10 -20.71 -1.80
N GLN A 263 2.93 -19.39 -1.58
CA GLN A 263 2.45 -18.83 -0.32
C GLN A 263 1.04 -19.32 0.01
N ILE A 264 0.11 -19.21 -0.93
CA ILE A 264 -1.32 -19.46 -0.69
C ILE A 264 -1.60 -20.98 -0.64
N TYR A 265 -1.16 -21.71 -1.66
CA TYR A 265 -1.56 -23.12 -1.80
C TYR A 265 -0.67 -24.10 -1.06
N ILE A 266 0.61 -23.77 -0.89
CA ILE A 266 1.56 -24.69 -0.24
C ILE A 266 1.80 -24.32 1.22
N LEU A 267 1.90 -23.02 1.51
CA LEU A 267 2.23 -22.50 2.84
C LEU A 267 0.99 -22.00 3.62
N GLU A 268 -0.22 -22.15 3.06
CA GLU A 268 -1.49 -21.83 3.73
C GLU A 268 -1.57 -20.35 4.19
N ASP A 269 -0.90 -19.45 3.44
CA ASP A 269 -0.80 -17.99 3.72
C ASP A 269 -0.21 -17.64 5.11
N LYS A 270 0.58 -18.58 5.70
CA LYS A 270 1.18 -18.40 7.04
C LYS A 270 2.53 -17.68 7.03
N TYR A 271 3.14 -17.54 5.86
CA TYR A 271 4.47 -16.98 5.68
C TYR A 271 4.46 -15.87 4.63
N GLY A 272 5.23 -14.82 4.88
CA GLY A 272 5.33 -13.69 3.96
C GLY A 272 6.21 -13.97 2.74
N THR A 273 6.10 -13.11 1.72
CA THR A 273 6.97 -13.19 0.53
C THR A 273 8.44 -13.04 0.85
N GLU A 274 8.79 -12.28 1.89
CA GLU A 274 10.18 -12.10 2.34
C GLU A 274 10.81 -13.43 2.78
N GLU A 275 10.10 -14.23 3.56
CA GLU A 275 10.58 -15.54 4.02
C GLU A 275 10.77 -16.50 2.86
N ILE A 276 9.86 -16.48 1.86
CA ILE A 276 9.98 -17.28 0.64
C ILE A 276 11.23 -16.91 -0.14
N PHE A 277 11.46 -15.61 -0.39
CA PHE A 277 12.62 -15.15 -1.14
C PHE A 277 13.93 -15.36 -0.38
N ASN A 278 13.94 -15.22 0.94
CA ASN A 278 15.10 -15.53 1.76
C ASN A 278 15.45 -17.03 1.65
N PHE A 279 14.43 -17.91 1.73
CA PHE A 279 14.67 -19.34 1.51
C PHE A 279 15.27 -19.61 0.12
N ILE A 280 14.73 -19.04 -0.95
CA ILE A 280 15.23 -19.25 -2.32
C ILE A 280 16.71 -18.81 -2.45
N ARG A 281 17.11 -17.72 -1.78
CA ARG A 281 18.50 -17.20 -1.81
C ARG A 281 19.45 -18.00 -0.93
N ASP A 282 18.98 -18.48 0.21
CA ASP A 282 19.79 -19.02 1.28
C ASP A 282 19.83 -20.56 1.31
N PHE A 283 18.91 -21.22 0.61
CA PHE A 283 18.92 -22.67 0.51
C PHE A 283 20.11 -23.12 -0.34
N LYS A 284 21.07 -23.77 0.31
CA LYS A 284 22.35 -24.17 -0.30
C LYS A 284 22.67 -25.61 0.02
N VAL A 285 23.09 -26.33 -1.00
CA VAL A 285 23.55 -27.69 -0.90
C VAL A 285 24.94 -27.78 -1.52
N ALA A 286 25.91 -28.34 -0.79
CA ALA A 286 27.26 -28.55 -1.28
C ALA A 286 27.48 -30.04 -1.60
N LYS A 287 28.07 -30.33 -2.79
CA LYS A 287 28.49 -31.67 -3.18
C LYS A 287 29.78 -32.01 -2.47
N ILE A 288 29.81 -33.15 -1.75
CA ILE A 288 31.01 -33.66 -1.05
C ILE A 288 31.71 -34.76 -1.88
N SER A 289 30.90 -35.60 -2.49
CA SER A 289 31.36 -36.70 -3.36
C SER A 289 30.34 -36.93 -4.48
N ASP A 290 30.60 -37.91 -5.36
CA ASP A 290 29.66 -38.17 -6.48
C ASP A 290 28.26 -38.62 -6.05
N TYR A 291 28.13 -39.07 -4.81
CA TYR A 291 26.85 -39.61 -4.29
C TYR A 291 26.37 -38.90 -3.03
N ARG A 292 27.10 -37.91 -2.49
CA ARG A 292 26.78 -37.28 -1.21
C ARG A 292 26.82 -35.76 -1.28
N TYR A 293 25.86 -35.16 -0.62
CA TYR A 293 25.72 -33.72 -0.48
C TYR A 293 25.49 -33.35 0.98
N ILE A 294 25.86 -32.14 1.37
CA ILE A 294 25.56 -31.53 2.66
C ILE A 294 24.57 -30.36 2.42
N ASN A 295 23.49 -30.34 3.18
CA ASN A 295 22.62 -29.19 3.27
C ASN A 295 23.23 -28.15 4.22
N LEU A 296 23.64 -27.00 3.68
CA LEU A 296 24.25 -25.91 4.43
C LEU A 296 23.22 -24.95 5.03
N THR A 297 21.94 -25.17 4.76
CA THR A 297 20.86 -24.28 5.18
C THR A 297 20.44 -24.62 6.61
N ARG A 298 20.36 -23.60 7.47
CA ARG A 298 19.85 -23.80 8.83
C ARG A 298 18.37 -24.12 8.78
N SER A 299 17.96 -25.14 9.53
CA SER A 299 16.55 -25.49 9.68
C SER A 299 15.78 -24.33 10.36
N SER A 300 14.63 -23.98 9.81
CA SER A 300 13.69 -23.01 10.34
C SER A 300 12.27 -23.61 10.36
N GLU A 301 11.35 -22.99 11.06
CA GLU A 301 9.92 -23.43 11.05
C GLU A 301 9.35 -23.36 9.62
N PHE A 302 9.75 -22.36 8.84
CA PHE A 302 9.40 -22.24 7.42
C PHE A 302 9.86 -23.50 6.63
N ILE A 303 11.13 -23.89 6.76
CA ILE A 303 11.70 -25.05 6.03
C ILE A 303 11.04 -26.34 6.47
N LYS A 304 10.77 -26.53 7.77
CA LYS A 304 10.04 -27.70 8.29
C LYS A 304 8.62 -27.77 7.70
N LYS A 305 7.88 -26.65 7.69
CA LYS A 305 6.53 -26.60 7.12
C LYS A 305 6.57 -26.87 5.62
N LEU A 306 7.49 -26.26 4.87
CA LEU A 306 7.66 -26.50 3.44
C LEU A 306 8.00 -27.98 3.17
N ALA A 307 8.94 -28.57 3.91
CA ALA A 307 9.32 -29.96 3.78
C ALA A 307 8.12 -30.90 4.06
N MET A 308 7.33 -30.58 5.09
CA MET A 308 6.13 -31.37 5.43
C MET A 308 5.08 -31.32 4.32
N ASN A 309 4.78 -30.14 3.79
CA ASN A 309 3.74 -29.95 2.79
C ASN A 309 4.13 -30.49 1.41
N THR A 310 5.41 -30.41 1.06
CA THR A 310 5.95 -30.89 -0.24
C THR A 310 6.50 -32.29 -0.19
N LYS A 311 6.73 -32.86 1.00
CA LYS A 311 7.42 -34.14 1.23
C LYS A 311 8.84 -34.16 0.65
N LEU A 312 9.47 -32.98 0.51
CA LEU A 312 10.85 -32.84 0.06
C LEU A 312 11.83 -32.97 1.23
N PRO A 313 13.04 -33.51 0.99
CA PRO A 313 14.05 -33.76 2.03
C PRO A 313 14.81 -32.49 2.45
N LEU A 314 14.11 -31.35 2.62
CA LEU A 314 14.73 -30.03 2.87
C LEU A 314 15.38 -29.91 4.26
N THR A 315 15.00 -30.78 5.20
CA THR A 315 15.50 -30.76 6.60
C THR A 315 16.64 -31.74 6.85
N LEU A 316 16.95 -32.62 5.89
CA LEU A 316 18.03 -33.57 6.02
C LEU A 316 19.38 -32.87 5.91
N TYR A 317 20.32 -33.19 6.82
CA TYR A 317 21.66 -32.65 6.78
C TYR A 317 22.51 -33.29 5.67
N PHE A 318 22.45 -34.63 5.55
CA PHE A 318 23.08 -35.37 4.45
C PHE A 318 22.04 -35.75 3.43
N LEU A 319 22.34 -35.52 2.16
CA LEU A 319 21.49 -35.82 1.01
C LEU A 319 22.26 -36.74 0.06
N ASN A 320 21.52 -37.58 -0.66
CA ASN A 320 22.03 -38.41 -1.73
C ASN A 320 21.54 -37.93 -3.12
N ASN A 321 21.94 -38.61 -4.19
CA ASN A 321 21.50 -38.26 -5.54
C ASN A 321 19.98 -38.37 -5.74
N GLU A 322 19.30 -39.31 -5.07
CA GLU A 322 17.85 -39.49 -5.13
C GLU A 322 17.16 -38.31 -4.48
N ASP A 323 17.64 -37.84 -3.32
CA ASP A 323 17.09 -36.66 -2.63
C ASP A 323 17.22 -35.42 -3.49
N ILE A 324 18.38 -35.22 -4.12
CA ILE A 324 18.60 -34.09 -5.03
C ILE A 324 17.69 -34.19 -6.25
N ASN A 325 17.60 -35.35 -6.88
CA ASN A 325 16.73 -35.57 -8.02
C ASN A 325 15.25 -35.35 -7.64
N LYS A 326 14.82 -35.80 -6.46
CA LYS A 326 13.48 -35.55 -5.94
C LYS A 326 13.18 -34.06 -5.80
N MET A 327 14.15 -33.26 -5.29
CA MET A 327 13.98 -31.79 -5.21
C MET A 327 13.93 -31.14 -6.59
N LEU A 328 14.79 -31.54 -7.52
CA LEU A 328 14.86 -30.94 -8.87
C LEU A 328 13.70 -31.35 -9.78
N SER A 329 13.14 -32.53 -9.59
CA SER A 329 12.02 -33.04 -10.38
C SER A 329 10.65 -32.79 -9.76
N HIS A 330 10.60 -32.20 -8.59
CA HIS A 330 9.36 -31.94 -7.88
C HIS A 330 8.46 -31.02 -8.71
N ARG A 331 7.20 -31.42 -8.85
CA ARG A 331 6.14 -30.62 -9.50
C ARG A 331 4.99 -30.48 -8.51
N PHE A 332 4.44 -29.29 -8.44
CA PHE A 332 3.30 -28.95 -7.58
C PHE A 332 1.99 -29.25 -8.29
#